data_a4f09153b289b749af2a1b4aa865b3b8
#
_entry.id   a4f09153b289b749af2a1b4aa865b3b8
#
_cell.length_a   1.000
_cell.length_b   1.000
_cell.length_c   1.000
_cell.angle_alpha   90.00
_cell.angle_beta   90.00
_cell.angle_gamma   90.00
#
_symmetry.space_group_name_H-M   'P 1'
#
loop_
_entity.id
_entity.type
_entity.pdbx_description
1 polymer ?
#
loop_
_entity_poly.entity_id
_entity_poly.type
_entity_poly.pdbx_seq_one_letter_code
_entity_poly.pdbx_strand_id
1 'polypeptide(L)'
;MGEKSFGLNSKVIKLIASQIKKVYDLNIEICMVVGGGNIFRGLSAASEGADRSTADYMGMLATLINALSLQNALEKISVPTRVQSAISVSQIAEPYIRRKAIRHLEKKRVVIFGAGTGNPFFTTDTASSLRASEMNCDIIIKATKVNGVYDKDPIVFPNAKLLKNITYKEVITKNIK
;
A
#
# COMPACT_ATOMS: atom_id res chain seq x y z
N MET A 1 -4.20 11.02 -3.05
CA MET A 1 -4.74 11.06 -1.71
C MET A 1 -5.08 12.46 -1.25
N GLY A 2 -6.21 13.00 -1.66
CA GLY A 2 -6.77 14.31 -1.30
C GLY A 2 -6.22 15.48 -2.13
N GLU A 3 -6.88 16.63 -1.97
CA GLU A 3 -6.59 17.87 -2.74
C GLU A 3 -5.23 18.51 -2.44
N LYS A 4 -4.54 18.10 -1.37
CA LYS A 4 -3.18 18.56 -1.09
C LYS A 4 -2.19 17.82 -1.99
N SER A 5 -1.38 18.58 -2.68
CA SER A 5 -0.33 18.07 -3.57
C SER A 5 0.75 17.27 -2.82
N PHE A 6 0.86 17.42 -1.51
CA PHE A 6 1.92 16.82 -0.68
C PHE A 6 1.47 16.57 0.76
N GLY A 7 1.97 15.47 1.37
CA GLY A 7 1.83 15.20 2.81
C GLY A 7 0.60 14.37 3.19
N LEU A 8 0.31 14.35 4.49
CA LEU A 8 -0.80 13.63 5.10
C LEU A 8 -2.10 14.44 5.00
N ASN A 9 -3.18 13.80 4.55
CA ASN A 9 -4.52 14.38 4.56
C ASN A 9 -5.40 13.62 5.55
N SER A 10 -5.70 14.24 6.67
CA SER A 10 -6.48 13.62 7.76
C SER A 10 -7.90 13.21 7.34
N LYS A 11 -8.55 13.94 6.43
CA LYS A 11 -9.88 13.57 5.91
C LYS A 11 -9.81 12.26 5.11
N VAL A 12 -8.81 12.13 4.24
CA VAL A 12 -8.60 10.92 3.44
C VAL A 12 -8.23 9.72 4.32
N ILE A 13 -7.36 9.90 5.31
CA ILE A 13 -6.98 8.84 6.26
C ILE A 13 -8.22 8.34 7.03
N LYS A 14 -9.06 9.26 7.53
CA LYS A 14 -10.31 8.90 8.21
C LYS A 14 -11.29 8.17 7.29
N LEU A 15 -11.41 8.60 6.02
CA LEU A 15 -12.26 7.94 5.04
C LEU A 15 -11.77 6.52 4.77
N ILE A 16 -10.47 6.33 4.53
CA ILE A 16 -9.89 5.00 4.33
C ILE A 16 -10.12 4.12 5.56
N ALA A 17 -9.83 4.63 6.76
CA ALA A 17 -10.04 3.89 8.00
C ALA A 17 -11.51 3.46 8.17
N SER A 18 -12.48 4.33 7.85
CA SER A 18 -13.90 3.99 7.93
C SER A 18 -14.32 2.91 6.92
N GLN A 19 -13.73 2.90 5.72
CA GLN A 19 -13.98 1.85 4.73
C GLN A 19 -13.38 0.51 5.16
N ILE A 20 -12.16 0.53 5.69
CA ILE A 20 -11.50 -0.67 6.24
C ILE A 20 -12.32 -1.25 7.39
N LYS A 21 -12.84 -0.38 8.29
CA LYS A 21 -13.68 -0.84 9.39
C LYS A 21 -14.90 -1.61 8.89
N LYS A 22 -15.56 -1.16 7.83
CA LYS A 22 -16.72 -1.89 7.25
C LYS A 22 -16.35 -3.31 6.82
N VAL A 23 -15.16 -3.50 6.24
CA VAL A 23 -14.68 -4.83 5.83
C VAL A 23 -14.26 -5.64 7.04
N TYR A 24 -13.60 -5.00 8.02
CA TYR A 24 -13.21 -5.63 9.28
C TYR A 24 -14.42 -6.17 10.05
N ASP A 25 -15.52 -5.40 10.10
CA ASP A 25 -16.75 -5.79 10.78
C ASP A 25 -17.46 -7.00 10.12
N LEU A 26 -17.06 -7.38 8.89
CA LEU A 26 -17.45 -8.64 8.24
C LEU A 26 -16.59 -9.84 8.70
N ASN A 27 -15.73 -9.66 9.69
CA ASN A 27 -14.82 -10.68 10.23
C ASN A 27 -13.78 -11.22 9.22
N ILE A 28 -13.41 -10.40 8.23
CA ILE A 28 -12.39 -10.70 7.23
C ILE A 28 -11.01 -10.36 7.78
N GLU A 29 -10.02 -11.21 7.52
CA GLU A 29 -8.61 -10.93 7.84
C GLU A 29 -8.02 -9.96 6.81
N ILE A 30 -7.44 -8.86 7.28
CA ILE A 30 -6.99 -7.76 6.41
C ILE A 30 -5.50 -7.50 6.60
N CYS A 31 -4.75 -7.62 5.51
CA CYS A 31 -3.40 -7.05 5.40
C CYS A 31 -3.43 -5.85 4.47
N MET A 32 -2.59 -4.88 4.74
CA MET A 32 -2.47 -3.68 3.93
C MET A 32 -1.02 -3.40 3.58
N VAL A 33 -0.79 -2.97 2.35
CA VAL A 33 0.49 -2.39 1.92
C VAL A 33 0.24 -0.94 1.54
N VAL A 34 1.00 -0.04 2.10
CA VAL A 34 0.83 1.41 1.87
C VAL A 34 2.02 1.99 1.14
N GLY A 35 1.77 2.87 0.18
CA GLY A 35 2.81 3.62 -0.53
C GLY A 35 3.21 4.90 0.22
N GLY A 36 4.32 5.51 -0.21
CA GLY A 36 4.86 6.77 0.34
C GLY A 36 4.79 7.97 -0.61
N GLY A 37 4.28 7.80 -1.83
CA GLY A 37 4.37 8.78 -2.92
C GLY A 37 3.64 10.11 -2.70
N ASN A 38 2.82 10.24 -1.66
CA ASN A 38 2.23 11.51 -1.22
C ASN A 38 3.18 12.33 -0.32
N ILE A 39 4.24 11.73 0.19
CA ILE A 39 5.26 12.35 1.05
C ILE A 39 6.58 12.45 0.30
N PHE A 40 6.99 11.39 -0.38
CA PHE A 40 8.25 11.35 -1.10
C PHE A 40 8.19 10.37 -2.28
N ARG A 41 8.76 10.77 -3.43
CA ARG A 41 8.86 9.93 -4.64
C ARG A 41 10.32 9.77 -5.04
N GLY A 42 10.88 8.58 -4.79
CA GLY A 42 12.28 8.27 -5.06
C GLY A 42 12.67 8.45 -6.54
N LEU A 43 11.79 8.09 -7.48
CA LEU A 43 12.03 8.29 -8.92
C LEU A 43 12.20 9.77 -9.28
N SER A 44 11.39 10.66 -8.72
CA SER A 44 11.51 12.11 -8.98
C SER A 44 12.78 12.66 -8.37
N ALA A 45 13.13 12.28 -7.14
CA ALA A 45 14.36 12.71 -6.50
C ALA A 45 15.62 12.20 -7.23
N ALA A 46 15.60 10.96 -7.74
CA ALA A 46 16.70 10.41 -8.53
C ALA A 46 16.87 11.15 -9.87
N SER A 47 15.78 11.61 -10.51
CA SER A 47 15.87 12.44 -11.72
C SER A 47 16.44 13.84 -11.47
N GLU A 48 16.43 14.32 -10.22
CA GLU A 48 17.03 15.57 -9.76
C GLU A 48 18.47 15.40 -9.24
N GLY A 49 19.07 14.20 -9.42
CA GLY A 49 20.48 13.92 -9.10
C GLY A 49 20.70 13.20 -7.75
N ALA A 50 19.66 12.84 -7.02
CA ALA A 50 19.81 12.01 -5.83
C ALA A 50 20.23 10.58 -6.20
N ASP A 51 21.05 9.92 -5.36
CA ASP A 51 21.30 8.49 -5.48
C ASP A 51 19.98 7.70 -5.37
N ARG A 52 19.73 6.83 -6.34
CA ARG A 52 18.48 6.08 -6.45
C ARG A 52 18.21 5.21 -5.23
N SER A 53 19.23 4.54 -4.71
CA SER A 53 19.09 3.68 -3.54
C SER A 53 18.69 4.48 -2.30
N THR A 54 19.38 5.60 -2.07
CA THR A 54 19.07 6.53 -0.97
C THR A 54 17.66 7.10 -1.11
N ALA A 55 17.26 7.52 -2.31
CA ALA A 55 15.92 8.02 -2.58
C ALA A 55 14.83 6.97 -2.34
N ASP A 56 15.09 5.71 -2.67
CA ASP A 56 14.16 4.62 -2.40
C ASP A 56 14.02 4.35 -0.88
N TYR A 57 15.11 4.42 -0.10
CA TYR A 57 15.04 4.34 1.37
C TYR A 57 14.23 5.51 1.98
N MET A 58 14.38 6.72 1.47
CA MET A 58 13.52 7.85 1.88
C MET A 58 12.05 7.57 1.57
N GLY A 59 11.76 6.97 0.41
CA GLY A 59 10.42 6.49 0.06
C GLY A 59 9.89 5.42 1.02
N MET A 60 10.73 4.48 1.46
CA MET A 60 10.37 3.47 2.46
C MET A 60 10.00 4.12 3.80
N LEU A 61 10.77 5.10 4.27
CA LEU A 61 10.43 5.87 5.48
C LEU A 61 9.09 6.61 5.32
N ALA A 62 8.82 7.18 4.15
CA ALA A 62 7.54 7.83 3.86
C ALA A 62 6.36 6.85 3.95
N THR A 63 6.53 5.58 3.56
CA THR A 63 5.49 4.55 3.75
C THR A 63 5.22 4.29 5.22
N LEU A 64 6.23 4.30 6.08
CA LEU A 64 6.06 4.11 7.52
C LEU A 64 5.27 5.26 8.16
N ILE A 65 5.49 6.50 7.75
CA ILE A 65 4.69 7.64 8.19
C ILE A 65 3.21 7.42 7.84
N ASN A 66 2.91 6.98 6.62
CA ASN A 66 1.53 6.66 6.21
C ASN A 66 0.95 5.48 7.01
N ALA A 67 1.73 4.42 7.22
CA ALA A 67 1.32 3.23 7.97
C ALA A 67 0.94 3.57 9.42
N LEU A 68 1.77 4.34 10.11
CA LEU A 68 1.51 4.79 11.48
C LEU A 68 0.29 5.71 11.57
N SER A 69 0.14 6.61 10.58
CA SER A 69 -1.02 7.50 10.52
C SER A 69 -2.33 6.74 10.35
N LEU A 70 -2.30 5.69 9.52
CA LEU A 70 -3.46 4.83 9.28
C LEU A 70 -3.74 3.92 10.49
N GLN A 71 -2.71 3.35 11.13
CA GLN A 71 -2.85 2.60 12.38
C GLN A 71 -3.56 3.45 13.43
N ASN A 72 -3.07 4.67 13.69
CA ASN A 72 -3.69 5.56 14.67
C ASN A 72 -5.16 5.87 14.32
N ALA A 73 -5.49 6.03 13.04
CA ALA A 73 -6.86 6.28 12.63
C ALA A 73 -7.76 5.06 12.81
N LEU A 74 -7.28 3.85 12.55
CA LEU A 74 -8.00 2.59 12.73
C LEU A 74 -8.22 2.29 14.24
N GLU A 75 -7.20 2.44 15.05
CA GLU A 75 -7.30 2.21 16.50
C GLU A 75 -8.27 3.19 17.17
N LYS A 76 -8.35 4.45 16.72
CA LYS A 76 -9.35 5.44 17.19
C LYS A 76 -10.81 5.02 16.92
N ILE A 77 -11.04 4.14 15.96
CA ILE A 77 -12.38 3.59 15.65
C ILE A 77 -12.51 2.12 16.04
N SER A 78 -11.71 1.70 17.04
CA SER A 78 -11.74 0.36 17.63
C SER A 78 -11.42 -0.78 16.65
N VAL A 79 -10.51 -0.55 15.71
CA VAL A 79 -9.94 -1.59 14.83
C VAL A 79 -8.52 -1.88 15.29
N PRO A 80 -8.27 -2.98 16.03
CA PRO A 80 -6.93 -3.34 16.49
C PRO A 80 -5.98 -3.51 15.30
N THR A 81 -4.88 -2.78 15.29
CA THR A 81 -3.99 -2.71 14.13
C THR A 81 -2.53 -2.86 14.55
N ARG A 82 -1.69 -3.45 13.71
CA ARG A 82 -0.23 -3.53 13.91
C ARG A 82 0.49 -3.12 12.63
N VAL A 83 1.54 -2.32 12.79
CA VAL A 83 2.47 -1.98 11.71
C VAL A 83 3.68 -2.88 11.80
N GLN A 84 4.03 -3.52 10.69
CA GLN A 84 5.28 -4.25 10.54
C GLN A 84 6.13 -3.63 9.44
N SER A 85 7.42 -3.44 9.70
CA SER A 85 8.37 -2.79 8.81
C SER A 85 9.34 -3.78 8.20
N ALA A 86 9.57 -3.66 6.90
CA ALA A 86 10.58 -4.45 6.19
C ALA A 86 12.03 -3.96 6.43
N ILE A 87 12.21 -2.73 6.95
CA ILE A 87 13.49 -2.22 7.43
C ILE A 87 13.46 -2.08 8.96
N SER A 88 14.61 -2.15 9.61
CA SER A 88 14.69 -2.13 11.07
C SER A 88 14.42 -0.73 11.62
N VAL A 89 13.29 -0.58 12.31
CA VAL A 89 12.84 0.64 13.02
C VAL A 89 12.11 0.26 14.30
N SER A 90 12.71 -0.60 15.09
CA SER A 90 12.09 -1.35 16.20
C SER A 90 11.43 -0.48 17.28
N GLN A 91 11.85 0.79 17.42
CA GLN A 91 11.22 1.74 18.36
C GLN A 91 9.84 2.23 17.89
N ILE A 92 9.53 2.08 16.61
CA ILE A 92 8.35 2.69 15.98
C ILE A 92 7.38 1.62 15.45
N ALA A 93 7.91 0.54 14.86
CA ALA A 93 7.13 -0.52 14.25
C ALA A 93 7.79 -1.88 14.49
N GLU A 94 6.99 -2.93 14.53
CA GLU A 94 7.52 -4.29 14.63
C GLU A 94 8.35 -4.65 13.38
N PRO A 95 9.48 -5.36 13.51
CA PRO A 95 10.14 -5.92 12.34
C PRO A 95 9.21 -6.94 11.67
N TYR A 96 9.19 -6.93 10.32
CA TYR A 96 8.41 -7.89 9.57
C TYR A 96 8.92 -9.32 9.83
N ILE A 97 8.07 -10.12 10.40
CA ILE A 97 8.25 -11.56 10.55
C ILE A 97 6.94 -12.24 10.17
N ARG A 98 6.97 -13.06 9.11
CA ARG A 98 5.77 -13.71 8.56
C ARG A 98 4.89 -14.38 9.63
N ARG A 99 5.47 -15.14 10.53
CA ARG A 99 4.72 -15.82 11.61
C ARG A 99 4.05 -14.86 12.58
N LYS A 100 4.67 -13.70 12.86
CA LYS A 100 4.05 -12.66 13.69
C LYS A 100 2.87 -12.02 12.97
N ALA A 101 3.00 -11.74 11.66
CA ALA A 101 1.91 -11.21 10.87
C ALA A 101 0.69 -12.15 10.87
N ILE A 102 0.90 -13.45 10.60
CA ILE A 102 -0.15 -14.48 10.69
C ILE A 102 -0.79 -14.47 12.07
N ARG A 103 0.02 -14.46 13.14
CA ARG A 103 -0.51 -14.44 14.52
C ARG A 103 -1.33 -13.19 14.83
N HIS A 104 -1.03 -12.06 14.20
CA HIS A 104 -1.87 -10.86 14.32
C HIS A 104 -3.22 -11.05 13.62
N LEU A 105 -3.23 -11.60 12.41
CA LEU A 105 -4.46 -11.89 11.65
C LEU A 105 -5.37 -12.87 12.42
N GLU A 106 -4.81 -13.96 12.93
CA GLU A 106 -5.52 -14.94 13.80
C GLU A 106 -6.17 -14.25 15.02
N LYS A 107 -5.52 -13.22 15.56
CA LYS A 107 -6.03 -12.40 16.67
C LYS A 107 -6.97 -11.29 16.20
N LYS A 108 -7.45 -11.36 14.97
CA LYS A 108 -8.35 -10.37 14.37
C LYS A 108 -7.78 -8.94 14.43
N ARG A 109 -6.50 -8.79 14.16
CA ARG A 109 -5.83 -7.50 14.01
C ARG A 109 -5.58 -7.22 12.54
N VAL A 110 -5.81 -5.99 12.12
CA VAL A 110 -5.35 -5.53 10.80
C VAL A 110 -3.82 -5.40 10.83
N VAL A 111 -3.14 -5.90 9.81
CA VAL A 111 -1.68 -5.78 9.68
C VAL A 111 -1.35 -4.81 8.55
N ILE A 112 -0.57 -3.78 8.84
CA ILE A 112 -0.09 -2.82 7.84
C ILE A 112 1.40 -3.06 7.61
N PHE A 113 1.79 -3.36 6.38
CA PHE A 113 3.18 -3.54 5.99
C PHE A 113 3.74 -2.21 5.46
N GLY A 114 4.78 -1.71 6.12
CA GLY A 114 5.55 -0.54 5.74
C GLY A 114 6.93 -0.90 5.19
N ALA A 115 7.60 0.07 4.60
CA ALA A 115 8.92 -0.03 3.98
C ALA A 115 8.99 -1.00 2.77
N GLY A 116 7.86 -1.27 2.12
CA GLY A 116 7.81 -2.06 0.90
C GLY A 116 8.39 -3.46 1.04
N THR A 117 9.35 -3.80 0.19
CA THR A 117 10.12 -5.06 0.28
C THR A 117 11.32 -4.97 1.23
N GLY A 118 11.69 -3.77 1.67
CA GLY A 118 12.94 -3.50 2.40
C GLY A 118 14.16 -3.32 1.49
N ASN A 119 13.98 -3.45 0.18
CA ASN A 119 15.04 -3.33 -0.81
C ASN A 119 14.75 -2.19 -1.79
N PRO A 120 15.79 -1.39 -2.17
CA PRO A 120 15.67 -0.43 -3.25
C PRO A 120 15.25 -1.07 -4.58
N PHE A 121 14.82 -0.25 -5.54
CA PHE A 121 14.42 -0.61 -6.91
C PHE A 121 13.10 -1.37 -7.05
N PHE A 122 12.41 -1.68 -5.96
CA PHE A 122 11.11 -2.32 -5.99
C PHE A 122 9.97 -1.34 -5.76
N THR A 123 8.83 -1.59 -6.41
CA THR A 123 7.62 -0.79 -6.24
C THR A 123 6.76 -1.28 -5.07
N THR A 124 5.83 -0.44 -4.63
CA THR A 124 4.79 -0.84 -3.66
C THR A 124 3.91 -1.97 -4.20
N ASP A 125 3.66 -2.02 -5.52
CA ASP A 125 2.89 -3.10 -6.15
C ASP A 125 3.62 -4.45 -6.04
N THR A 126 4.94 -4.46 -6.24
CA THR A 126 5.77 -5.66 -6.00
C THR A 126 5.69 -6.11 -4.54
N ALA A 127 5.78 -5.17 -3.61
CA ALA A 127 5.65 -5.47 -2.18
C ALA A 127 4.26 -6.04 -1.86
N SER A 128 3.18 -5.51 -2.45
CA SER A 128 1.81 -6.01 -2.26
C SER A 128 1.67 -7.45 -2.72
N SER A 129 2.17 -7.79 -3.90
CA SER A 129 2.13 -9.15 -4.44
C SER A 129 2.93 -10.13 -3.58
N LEU A 130 4.13 -9.71 -3.13
CA LEU A 130 4.97 -10.49 -2.24
C LEU A 130 4.25 -10.78 -0.91
N ARG A 131 3.74 -9.76 -0.24
CA ARG A 131 3.05 -9.91 1.05
C ARG A 131 1.78 -10.74 0.92
N ALA A 132 1.00 -10.56 -0.14
CA ALA A 132 -0.18 -11.37 -0.38
C ALA A 132 0.16 -12.87 -0.54
N SER A 133 1.22 -13.19 -1.27
CA SER A 133 1.71 -14.57 -1.39
C SER A 133 2.20 -15.13 -0.07
N GLU A 134 2.97 -14.37 0.71
CA GLU A 134 3.49 -14.79 2.01
C GLU A 134 2.39 -15.01 3.05
N MET A 135 1.31 -14.22 3.00
CA MET A 135 0.16 -14.32 3.89
C MET A 135 -0.90 -15.32 3.40
N ASN A 136 -0.72 -15.94 2.24
CA ASN A 136 -1.72 -16.80 1.58
C ASN A 136 -3.06 -16.08 1.42
N CYS A 137 -3.05 -14.83 0.95
CA CYS A 137 -4.28 -14.07 0.73
C CYS A 137 -5.09 -14.65 -0.43
N ASP A 138 -6.40 -14.75 -0.26
CA ASP A 138 -7.33 -15.20 -1.30
C ASP A 138 -7.49 -14.15 -2.41
N ILE A 139 -7.32 -12.86 -2.07
CA ILE A 139 -7.54 -11.73 -2.98
C ILE A 139 -6.59 -10.58 -2.70
N ILE A 140 -6.17 -9.89 -3.76
CA ILE A 140 -5.46 -8.60 -3.69
C ILE A 140 -6.38 -7.53 -4.27
N ILE A 141 -6.60 -6.47 -3.49
CA ILE A 141 -7.38 -5.30 -3.91
C ILE A 141 -6.46 -4.10 -4.01
N LYS A 142 -6.35 -3.52 -5.21
CA LYS A 142 -5.60 -2.28 -5.43
C LYS A 142 -6.55 -1.08 -5.38
N ALA A 143 -6.44 -0.26 -4.34
CA ALA A 143 -7.16 1.00 -4.25
C ALA A 143 -6.53 2.03 -5.21
N THR A 144 -7.28 2.48 -6.21
CA THR A 144 -6.82 3.37 -7.26
C THR A 144 -7.68 4.63 -7.37
N LYS A 145 -7.20 5.62 -8.13
CA LYS A 145 -7.96 6.84 -8.46
C LYS A 145 -8.94 6.65 -9.63
N VAL A 146 -8.87 5.51 -10.31
CA VAL A 146 -9.70 5.16 -11.46
C VAL A 146 -10.47 3.87 -11.18
N ASN A 147 -11.49 3.56 -11.95
CA ASN A 147 -12.44 2.47 -11.66
C ASN A 147 -11.90 1.06 -11.96
N GLY A 148 -10.64 0.93 -12.32
CA GLY A 148 -10.02 -0.37 -12.59
C GLY A 148 -8.95 -0.30 -13.67
N VAL A 149 -8.73 -1.41 -14.36
CA VAL A 149 -7.77 -1.54 -15.46
C VAL A 149 -8.43 -1.09 -16.76
N TYR A 150 -7.73 -0.28 -17.53
CA TYR A 150 -8.19 0.23 -18.84
C TYR A 150 -7.22 -0.21 -19.94
N ASP A 151 -7.68 -0.18 -21.17
CA ASP A 151 -6.85 -0.46 -22.37
C ASP A 151 -5.79 0.65 -22.61
N LYS A 152 -6.00 1.85 -22.06
CA LYS A 152 -5.10 3.02 -22.06
C LYS A 152 -5.46 3.95 -20.91
N ASP A 153 -4.60 4.91 -20.58
CA ASP A 153 -4.81 5.82 -19.47
C ASP A 153 -6.11 6.65 -19.63
N PRO A 154 -7.13 6.46 -18.79
CA PRO A 154 -8.42 7.18 -18.92
C PRO A 154 -8.31 8.66 -18.57
N ILE A 155 -7.24 9.10 -17.89
CA ILE A 155 -7.01 10.53 -17.60
C ILE A 155 -6.54 11.25 -18.87
N VAL A 156 -5.74 10.58 -19.69
CA VAL A 156 -5.19 11.12 -20.93
C VAL A 156 -6.14 10.88 -22.11
N PHE A 157 -6.79 9.72 -22.13
CA PHE A 157 -7.64 9.28 -23.23
C PHE A 157 -9.10 9.13 -22.78
N PRO A 158 -9.99 10.12 -23.04
CA PRO A 158 -11.40 10.06 -22.62
C PRO A 158 -12.18 8.87 -23.18
N ASN A 159 -11.70 8.25 -24.28
CA ASN A 159 -12.28 7.07 -24.92
C ASN A 159 -11.66 5.75 -24.44
N ALA A 160 -10.89 5.75 -23.35
CA ALA A 160 -10.33 4.55 -22.77
C ALA A 160 -11.45 3.61 -22.29
N LYS A 161 -11.27 2.31 -22.56
CA LYS A 161 -12.26 1.28 -22.21
C LYS A 161 -11.86 0.55 -20.93
N LEU A 162 -12.79 0.52 -19.97
CA LEU A 162 -12.61 -0.27 -18.75
C LEU A 162 -12.64 -1.77 -19.08
N LEU A 163 -11.63 -2.49 -18.63
CA LEU A 163 -11.50 -3.93 -18.76
C LEU A 163 -12.02 -4.59 -17.48
N LYS A 164 -13.29 -5.02 -17.49
CA LYS A 164 -13.95 -5.59 -16.30
C LYS A 164 -13.30 -6.88 -15.82
N ASN A 165 -12.87 -7.72 -16.75
CA ASN A 165 -12.17 -8.97 -16.51
C ASN A 165 -11.00 -9.06 -17.49
N ILE A 166 -9.83 -9.36 -16.98
CA ILE A 166 -8.62 -9.55 -17.78
C ILE A 166 -7.69 -10.52 -17.05
N THR A 167 -7.07 -11.42 -17.78
CA THR A 167 -6.09 -12.35 -17.22
C THR A 167 -4.69 -11.73 -17.22
N TYR A 168 -3.82 -12.20 -16.34
CA TYR A 168 -2.41 -11.77 -16.32
C TYR A 168 -1.72 -12.02 -17.68
N LYS A 169 -2.05 -13.13 -18.35
CA LYS A 169 -1.54 -13.42 -19.68
C LYS A 169 -1.93 -12.35 -20.70
N GLU A 170 -3.18 -11.93 -20.68
CA GLU A 170 -3.66 -10.85 -21.57
C GLU A 170 -3.01 -9.51 -21.27
N VAL A 171 -2.79 -9.16 -19.97
CA VAL A 171 -2.08 -7.93 -19.58
C VAL A 171 -0.69 -7.91 -20.20
N ILE A 172 0.05 -9.02 -20.09
CA ILE A 172 1.41 -9.15 -20.64
C ILE A 172 1.38 -9.09 -22.16
N THR A 173 0.51 -9.90 -22.81
CA THR A 173 0.44 -10.01 -24.27
C THR A 173 0.01 -8.70 -24.94
N LYS A 174 -0.92 -7.96 -24.32
CA LYS A 174 -1.42 -6.67 -24.82
C LYS A 174 -0.56 -5.49 -24.37
N ASN A 175 0.51 -5.73 -23.60
CA ASN A 175 1.40 -4.70 -23.04
C ASN A 175 0.62 -3.55 -22.34
N ILE A 176 -0.41 -3.90 -21.58
CA ILE A 176 -1.21 -2.94 -20.81
C ILE A 176 -0.36 -2.40 -19.66
N LYS A 177 -0.25 -1.07 -19.60
CA LYS A 177 0.58 -0.35 -18.61
C LYS A 177 -0.28 0.30 -17.54
#